data_4d375a0ced9124fb814411d9bcfec2b0
#
_entry.id   4d375a0ced9124fb814411d9bcfec2b0
#
_cell.length_a   1.000
_cell.length_b   1.000
_cell.length_c   1.000
_cell.angle_alpha   90.00
_cell.angle_beta   90.00
_cell.angle_gamma   90.00
#
_symmetry.space_group_name_H-M   'P 1'
#
loop_
_entity.id
_entity.type
_entity.pdbx_description
1 polymer ?
#
loop_
_entity_poly.entity_id
_entity_poly.type
_entity_poly.pdbx_seq_one_letter_code
_entity_poly.pdbx_strand_id
1 'polypeptide(L)' 'MNLCIDQGNSRTKVALFAEGRIVKNLMYRAFTSADVERLFSLYPIANSIVSSVANIEPAVV' A
#
# COMPACT_ATOMS: atom_id res chain seq x y z
N MET A 1 5.33 -2.00 11.60
CA MET A 1 4.92 -2.68 10.37
C MET A 1 5.46 -1.98 9.15
N ASN A 2 5.70 -2.72 8.11
CA ASN A 2 6.10 -2.18 6.83
C ASN A 2 4.94 -2.33 5.84
N LEU A 3 4.75 -1.29 5.04
CA LEU A 3 3.71 -1.25 4.02
C LEU A 3 4.37 -1.37 2.65
N CYS A 4 3.88 -2.28 1.84
CA CYS A 4 4.32 -2.43 0.46
C CYS A 4 3.13 -2.20 -0.47
N ILE A 5 3.26 -1.25 -1.38
CA ILE A 5 2.22 -0.92 -2.35
C ILE A 5 2.74 -1.23 -3.74
N ASP A 6 2.06 -2.11 -4.45
CA ASP A 6 2.38 -2.47 -5.82
C ASP A 6 1.22 -2.00 -6.71
N GLN A 7 1.42 -0.89 -7.38
CA GLN A 7 0.40 -0.26 -8.21
C GLN A 7 0.53 -0.71 -9.66
N GLY A 8 -0.42 -1.52 -10.10
CA GLY A 8 -0.51 -1.98 -11.48
C GLY A 8 -1.43 -1.11 -12.32
N ASN A 9 -1.66 -1.52 -13.56
CA ASN A 9 -2.49 -0.76 -14.50
C ASN A 9 -3.97 -0.76 -14.11
N SER A 10 -4.48 -1.84 -13.57
CA SER A 10 -5.90 -1.97 -13.24
C SER A 10 -6.16 -2.25 -11.76
N ARG A 11 -5.14 -2.57 -10.99
CA ARG A 11 -5.28 -2.92 -9.59
C ARG A 11 -4.07 -2.49 -8.80
N THR A 12 -4.29 -2.22 -7.52
CA THR A 12 -3.23 -1.93 -6.57
C THR A 12 -3.23 -3.02 -5.51
N LYS A 13 -2.11 -3.68 -5.33
CA LYS A 13 -1.93 -4.67 -4.28
C LYS A 13 -1.19 -4.02 -3.13
N VAL A 14 -1.67 -4.26 -1.92
CA VAL A 14 -1.07 -3.72 -0.71
C VAL A 14 -0.77 -4.89 0.22
N ALA A 15 0.45 -4.93 0.72
CA ALA A 15 0.86 -5.94 1.68
C ALA A 15 1.41 -5.26 2.93
N LEU A 16 1.01 -5.77 4.07
CA LEU A 16 1.51 -5.34 5.37
C LEU A 16 2.41 -6.42 5.92
N PHE A 17 3.61 -6.04 6.32
CA PHE A 17 4.62 -6.96 6.84
C PHE A 17 4.97 -6.62 8.27
N ALA A 18 5.14 -7.64 9.08
CA ALA A 18 5.68 -7.52 10.42
C ALA A 18 6.61 -8.69 10.66
N GLU A 19 7.83 -8.41 11.12
CA GLU A 19 8.83 -9.43 11.46
C GLU A 19 9.13 -10.38 10.30
N GLY A 20 9.22 -9.84 9.09
CA GLY A 20 9.54 -10.62 7.91
C GLY A 20 8.39 -11.47 7.37
N ARG A 21 7.18 -11.28 7.87
CA ARG A 21 6.01 -12.04 7.45
C ARG A 21 4.93 -11.11 6.89
N ILE A 22 4.18 -11.60 5.92
CA ILE A 22 3.01 -10.90 5.44
C ILE A 22 1.90 -11.08 6.47
N VAL A 23 1.45 -9.96 7.04
CA VAL A 23 0.38 -9.96 8.03
C VAL A 23 -0.97 -9.82 7.35
N LYS A 24 -1.03 -9.05 6.27
CA LYS A 24 -2.27 -8.81 5.55
C LYS A 24 -2.00 -8.46 4.10
N ASN A 25 -2.86 -8.97 3.21
CA ASN A 25 -2.88 -8.62 1.80
C ASN A 25 -4.20 -7.95 1.49
N LEU A 26 -4.13 -6.85 0.74
CA LEU A 26 -5.30 -6.11 0.31
C LEU A 26 -5.20 -5.83 -1.18
N MET A 27 -6.34 -5.73 -1.85
CA MET A 27 -6.39 -5.41 -3.26
C MET A 27 -7.42 -4.32 -3.49
N TYR A 28 -7.04 -3.31 -4.25
CA TYR A 28 -7.88 -2.17 -4.54
C TYR A 28 -8.00 -1.99 -6.05
N ARG A 29 -9.17 -1.62 -6.52
CA ARG A 29 -9.36 -1.22 -7.92
C ARG A 29 -8.91 0.22 -8.12
N ALA A 30 -9.22 1.07 -7.16
CA ALA A 30 -8.82 2.46 -7.17
C ALA A 30 -8.24 2.79 -5.80
N PHE A 31 -6.92 2.89 -5.72
CA PHE A 31 -6.22 3.18 -4.48
C PHE A 31 -5.96 4.68 -4.41
N THR A 32 -6.50 5.33 -3.38
CA THR A 32 -6.48 6.78 -3.23
C THR A 32 -5.72 7.19 -1.98
N SER A 33 -5.51 8.50 -1.82
CA SER A 33 -4.88 9.03 -0.60
C SER A 33 -5.70 8.73 0.64
N ALA A 34 -7.03 8.65 0.51
CA ALA A 34 -7.90 8.28 1.62
C ALA A 34 -7.62 6.86 2.09
N ASP A 35 -7.33 5.95 1.17
CA ASP A 35 -6.98 4.58 1.51
C ASP A 35 -5.63 4.52 2.24
N VAL A 36 -4.67 5.32 1.80
CA VAL A 36 -3.37 5.43 2.47
C VAL A 36 -3.55 5.91 3.92
N GLU A 37 -4.31 6.96 4.10
CA GLU A 37 -4.57 7.50 5.43
C GLU A 37 -5.26 6.48 6.33
N ARG A 38 -6.20 5.73 5.79
CA ARG A 38 -6.90 4.69 6.53
C ARG A 38 -5.93 3.62 7.00
N LEU A 39 -5.03 3.18 6.13
CA LEU A 39 -4.04 2.16 6.49
C LEU A 39 -3.12 2.66 7.61
N PHE A 40 -2.67 3.89 7.52
CA PHE A 40 -1.82 4.47 8.56
C PHE A 40 -2.57 4.65 9.88
N SER A 41 -3.89 4.86 9.83
CA SER A 41 -4.70 4.95 11.03
C SER A 41 -4.94 3.59 11.69
N LEU A 42 -5.11 2.54 10.87
CA LEU A 42 -5.45 1.21 11.37
C LEU A 42 -4.24 0.40 11.82
N TYR A 43 -3.06 0.67 11.26
CA TYR A 43 -1.87 -0.12 11.50
C TYR A 43 -0.68 0.74 11.88
N PRO A 44 0.21 0.27 12.76
CA PRO A 44 1.42 1.01 13.16
C PRO A 44 2.50 0.89 12.07
N ILE A 45 2.31 1.60 10.97
CA ILE A 45 3.22 1.55 9.82
C ILE A 45 4.41 2.46 10.08
N ALA A 46 5.62 1.87 10.06
CA ALA A 46 6.86 2.62 10.26
C ALA A 46 7.52 3.01 8.93
N ASN A 47 7.42 2.14 7.92
CA ASN A 47 8.05 2.35 6.62
C ASN A 47 7.10 1.92 5.52
N SER A 48 7.23 2.54 4.36
CA SER A 48 6.45 2.16 3.19
C SER A 48 7.31 2.15 1.94
N ILE A 49 6.98 1.24 1.02
CA ILE A 49 7.64 1.12 -0.27
C ILE A 49 6.56 1.10 -1.33
N VAL A 50 6.74 1.90 -2.37
CA VAL A 50 5.81 1.94 -3.50
C VAL A 50 6.53 1.44 -4.74
N SER A 51 5.92 0.46 -5.40
CA SER A 51 6.36 -0.06 -6.69
C SER A 51 5.24 0.18 -7.70
N SER A 52 5.58 0.57 -8.92
CA SER A 52 4.56 0.88 -9.91
C SER A 52 5.01 0.48 -11.30
N VAL A 53 4.09 -0.12 -12.06
CA VAL A 53 4.27 -0.40 -13.49
C VAL A 53 3.43 0.55 -14.35
N ALA A 54 2.74 1.48 -13.71
CA ALA A 54 1.87 2.49 -14.34
C ALA A 54 2.17 3.84 -13.71
N ASN A 55 1.42 4.88 -14.11
CA ASN A 55 1.56 6.19 -13.50
C ASN A 55 1.17 6.13 -12.03
N ILE A 56 2.03 6.69 -11.18
CA ILE A 56 1.78 6.74 -9.75
C ILE A 56 0.98 7.99 -9.41
N GLU A 57 -0.09 7.82 -8.64
CA GLU A 57 -0.83 8.95 -8.11
C GLU A 57 0.06 9.73 -7.15
N PRO A 58 0.13 11.07 -7.26
CA PRO A 58 0.99 11.87 -6.37
C PRO A 58 0.71 11.63 -4.88
N ALA A 59 -0.52 11.32 -4.53
CA ALA A 59 -0.90 11.09 -3.15
C ALA A 59 -0.35 9.77 -2.58
N VAL A 60 0.10 8.86 -3.42
CA VAL A 60 0.61 7.54 -3.01
C VAL A 60 2.12 7.56 -2.83
N VAL A 61 2.81 8.47 -3.50
CA VAL A 61 4.27 8.55 -3.46
C VAL A 61 4.84 9.19 -2.18
#